data_77cb40ce71cec4c66c149a875d617593
#
_entry.id   77cb40ce71cec4c66c149a875d617593
#
_cell.length_a   1.000
_cell.length_b   1.000
_cell.length_c   1.000
_cell.angle_alpha   90.00
_cell.angle_beta   90.00
_cell.angle_gamma   90.00
#
_symmetry.space_group_name_H-M   'P 1'
#
loop_
_entity.id
_entity.type
_entity.pdbx_description
1 polymer ?
#
loop_
_entity_poly.entity_id
_entity_poly.type
_entity_poly.pdbx_seq_one_letter_code
_entity_poly.pdbx_strand_id
1 'polypeptide(L)'
;MDISALPGIEYSKDSLYRDLLRECYSYAEQSNHPSTHTAALLVDNGKVILKGKNVLPPGVKEIKQRYEGAAKHIYPNHAERDLVYKAARKGIATEGLAMVMPWLPCIPCANAVISSGIEKLVVHKQMILRTDKKWQEELRDAVQIMEEAGVKIIAYDGMVGAKAYMHSTHWDA
;
A
#
# COMPACT_ATOMS: atom_id res chain seq x y z
N MET A 1 6.84 5.26 -14.26
CA MET A 1 8.06 4.79 -13.58
C MET A 1 8.57 3.55 -14.30
N ASP A 2 9.83 3.50 -14.66
CA ASP A 2 10.42 2.26 -15.18
C ASP A 2 10.69 1.33 -13.99
N ILE A 3 9.88 0.27 -13.86
CA ILE A 3 10.01 -0.70 -12.78
C ILE A 3 11.06 -1.77 -13.08
N SER A 4 11.48 -1.93 -14.35
CA SER A 4 12.56 -2.87 -14.68
C SER A 4 13.90 -2.47 -14.06
N ALA A 5 14.03 -1.20 -13.68
CA ALA A 5 15.21 -0.64 -13.01
C ALA A 5 15.15 -0.69 -11.47
N LEU A 6 14.07 -1.24 -10.89
CA LEU A 6 13.97 -1.43 -9.44
C LEU A 6 14.60 -2.78 -9.06
N PRO A 7 15.67 -2.79 -8.25
CA PRO A 7 16.24 -4.02 -7.75
C PRO A 7 15.24 -4.76 -6.85
N GLY A 8 15.40 -6.08 -6.70
CA GLY A 8 14.69 -6.87 -5.71
C GLY A 8 13.18 -7.08 -5.92
N ILE A 9 12.59 -6.59 -7.03
CA ILE A 9 11.18 -6.84 -7.32
C ILE A 9 11.02 -8.10 -8.18
N GLU A 10 10.31 -9.09 -7.66
CA GLU A 10 9.87 -10.26 -8.41
C GLU A 10 8.52 -10.01 -9.09
N TYR A 11 8.31 -10.58 -10.29
CA TYR A 11 7.04 -10.50 -11.00
C TYR A 11 6.26 -11.79 -10.88
N SER A 12 4.94 -11.69 -10.70
CA SER A 12 4.06 -12.84 -10.59
C SER A 12 2.75 -12.62 -11.35
N LYS A 13 2.17 -13.71 -11.86
CA LYS A 13 0.80 -13.77 -12.40
C LYS A 13 -0.08 -14.70 -11.59
N ASP A 14 0.31 -15.01 -10.34
CA ASP A 14 -0.45 -15.88 -9.46
C ASP A 14 -1.85 -15.32 -9.20
N SER A 15 -2.85 -16.16 -9.38
CA SER A 15 -4.25 -15.80 -9.15
C SER A 15 -4.55 -15.42 -7.70
N LEU A 16 -3.82 -15.98 -6.73
CA LEU A 16 -3.94 -15.58 -5.33
C LEU A 16 -3.63 -14.08 -5.15
N TYR A 17 -2.54 -13.59 -5.74
CA TYR A 17 -2.17 -12.18 -5.64
C TYR A 17 -3.16 -11.27 -6.36
N ARG A 18 -3.71 -11.72 -7.51
CA ARG A 18 -4.79 -11.02 -8.20
C ARG A 18 -6.01 -10.86 -7.30
N ASP A 19 -6.44 -11.93 -6.66
CA ASP A 19 -7.67 -11.94 -5.87
C ASP A 19 -7.51 -11.13 -4.58
N LEU A 20 -6.34 -11.19 -3.92
CA LEU A 20 -5.99 -10.34 -2.79
C LEU A 20 -5.92 -8.86 -3.18
N LEU A 21 -5.34 -8.53 -4.32
CA LEU A 21 -5.32 -7.15 -4.82
C LEU A 21 -6.72 -6.65 -5.17
N ARG A 22 -7.60 -7.50 -5.74
CA ARG A 22 -9.00 -7.14 -5.98
C ARG A 22 -9.72 -6.79 -4.69
N GLU A 23 -9.54 -7.60 -3.65
CA GLU A 23 -10.08 -7.31 -2.31
C GLU A 23 -9.51 -6.00 -1.74
N CYS A 24 -8.21 -5.76 -1.94
CA CYS A 24 -7.54 -4.54 -1.51
C CYS A 24 -8.12 -3.30 -2.20
N TYR A 25 -8.31 -3.32 -3.52
CA TYR A 25 -8.95 -2.23 -4.26
C TYR A 25 -10.39 -1.99 -3.81
N SER A 26 -11.17 -3.06 -3.64
CA SER A 26 -12.56 -2.94 -3.14
C SER A 26 -12.60 -2.29 -1.74
N TYR A 27 -11.66 -2.64 -0.86
CA TYR A 27 -11.60 -2.02 0.46
C TYR A 27 -11.12 -0.56 0.40
N ALA A 28 -10.26 -0.22 -0.57
CA ALA A 28 -9.78 1.14 -0.79
C ALA A 28 -10.90 2.14 -1.12
N GLU A 29 -11.99 1.68 -1.74
CA GLU A 29 -13.16 2.52 -2.05
C GLU A 29 -13.79 3.15 -0.80
N GLN A 30 -13.56 2.58 0.38
CA GLN A 30 -14.03 3.12 1.66
C GLN A 30 -13.16 4.28 2.18
N SER A 31 -12.09 4.67 1.47
CA SER A 31 -11.27 5.82 1.85
C SER A 31 -12.03 7.13 1.56
N ASN A 32 -11.93 8.09 2.46
CA ASN A 32 -12.45 9.45 2.28
C ASN A 32 -11.39 10.41 1.69
N HIS A 33 -10.22 9.89 1.30
CA HIS A 33 -9.16 10.73 0.76
C HIS A 33 -9.54 11.34 -0.60
N PRO A 34 -9.43 12.66 -0.82
CA PRO A 34 -10.05 13.33 -1.96
C PRO A 34 -9.38 13.04 -3.31
N SER A 35 -8.14 12.55 -3.33
CA SER A 35 -7.39 12.39 -4.58
C SER A 35 -6.93 10.96 -4.88
N THR A 36 -6.82 10.11 -3.88
CA THR A 36 -6.30 8.75 -4.08
C THR A 36 -6.84 7.83 -2.99
N HIS A 37 -7.46 6.73 -3.39
CA HIS A 37 -7.92 5.69 -2.48
C HIS A 37 -6.91 4.54 -2.48
N THR A 38 -6.34 4.26 -1.32
CA THR A 38 -5.44 3.11 -1.12
C THR A 38 -5.83 2.31 0.10
N ALA A 39 -5.51 1.02 0.05
CA ALA A 39 -5.67 0.11 1.17
C ALA A 39 -4.43 -0.76 1.32
N ALA A 40 -4.33 -1.41 2.46
CA ALA A 40 -3.37 -2.46 2.74
C ALA A 40 -4.07 -3.61 3.45
N LEU A 41 -3.74 -4.83 3.10
CA LEU A 41 -4.23 -6.06 3.73
C LEU A 41 -3.07 -6.74 4.45
N LEU A 42 -3.28 -7.17 5.69
CA LEU A 42 -2.39 -8.08 6.38
C LEU A 42 -2.85 -9.51 6.09
N VAL A 43 -1.94 -10.32 5.60
CA VAL A 43 -2.24 -11.66 5.08
C VAL A 43 -1.38 -12.70 5.77
N ASP A 44 -2.03 -13.70 6.33
CA ASP A 44 -1.43 -14.89 6.89
C ASP A 44 -1.84 -16.12 6.05
N ASN A 45 -0.86 -16.84 5.48
CA ASN A 45 -1.08 -18.04 4.68
C ASN A 45 -2.18 -17.88 3.60
N GLY A 46 -2.19 -16.74 2.89
CA GLY A 46 -3.17 -16.42 1.85
C GLY A 46 -4.51 -15.90 2.36
N LYS A 47 -4.71 -15.81 3.68
CA LYS A 47 -5.95 -15.33 4.30
C LYS A 47 -5.79 -13.90 4.82
N VAL A 48 -6.70 -13.02 4.48
CA VAL A 48 -6.74 -11.64 5.01
C VAL A 48 -7.20 -11.67 6.47
N ILE A 49 -6.36 -11.14 7.36
CA ILE A 49 -6.63 -11.08 8.81
C ILE A 49 -6.88 -9.66 9.33
N LEU A 50 -6.39 -8.63 8.62
CA LEU A 50 -6.61 -7.24 8.97
C LEU A 50 -6.56 -6.36 7.72
N LYS A 51 -7.26 -5.19 7.77
CA LYS A 51 -7.32 -4.22 6.68
C LYS A 51 -7.05 -2.81 7.18
N GLY A 52 -6.19 -2.10 6.46
CA GLY A 52 -5.92 -0.67 6.61
C GLY A 52 -6.31 0.10 5.35
N LYS A 53 -6.55 1.40 5.49
CA LYS A 53 -6.80 2.31 4.36
C LYS A 53 -6.23 3.70 4.67
N ASN A 54 -6.05 4.52 3.65
CA ASN A 54 -5.64 5.89 3.92
C ASN A 54 -6.80 6.69 4.55
N VAL A 55 -6.60 7.12 5.79
CA VAL A 55 -7.66 7.67 6.65
C VAL A 55 -7.06 8.51 7.79
N LEU A 56 -7.81 9.48 8.30
CA LEU A 56 -7.43 10.15 9.55
C LEU A 56 -7.40 9.17 10.73
N PRO A 57 -6.50 9.36 11.71
CA PRO A 57 -6.49 8.54 12.91
C PRO A 57 -7.85 8.55 13.65
N PRO A 58 -8.20 7.46 14.33
CA PRO A 58 -9.47 7.38 15.09
C PRO A 58 -9.64 8.53 16.08
N GLY A 59 -10.82 9.16 16.08
CA GLY A 59 -11.15 10.29 16.95
C GLY A 59 -10.70 11.66 16.42
N VAL A 60 -9.91 11.70 15.36
CA VAL A 60 -9.55 12.96 14.68
C VAL A 60 -10.72 13.42 13.83
N LYS A 61 -11.17 14.69 14.03
CA LYS A 61 -12.29 15.25 13.28
C LYS A 61 -11.98 15.31 11.78
N GLU A 62 -12.91 14.84 10.96
CA GLU A 62 -12.86 14.97 9.49
C GLU A 62 -13.28 16.39 9.10
N ILE A 63 -12.28 17.26 8.93
CA ILE A 63 -12.47 18.63 8.41
C ILE A 63 -11.69 18.79 7.11
N LYS A 64 -12.26 19.58 6.19
CA LYS A 64 -11.77 19.76 4.82
C LYS A 64 -10.29 20.20 4.78
N GLN A 65 -9.89 21.10 5.68
CA GLN A 65 -8.52 21.63 5.75
C GLN A 65 -7.44 20.56 5.95
N ARG A 66 -7.78 19.39 6.52
CA ARG A 66 -6.84 18.26 6.71
C ARG A 66 -6.60 17.44 5.45
N TYR A 67 -7.41 17.68 4.43
CA TYR A 67 -7.33 17.00 3.14
C TYR A 67 -6.92 17.94 1.99
N GLU A 68 -6.59 19.20 2.26
CA GLU A 68 -6.22 20.20 1.25
C GLU A 68 -4.72 20.46 1.22
N GLY A 69 -4.22 20.83 0.03
CA GLY A 69 -2.82 21.21 -0.16
C GLY A 69 -1.84 20.16 0.35
N ALA A 70 -0.85 20.58 1.12
CA ALA A 70 0.13 19.69 1.75
C ALA A 70 -0.46 18.89 2.93
N ALA A 71 -1.52 19.38 3.58
CA ALA A 71 -2.11 18.76 4.76
C ALA A 71 -2.60 17.31 4.48
N LYS A 72 -3.10 17.04 3.26
CA LYS A 72 -3.54 15.70 2.84
C LYS A 72 -2.44 14.62 2.87
N HIS A 73 -1.18 15.00 2.91
CA HIS A 73 -0.04 14.09 3.02
C HIS A 73 0.50 13.97 4.46
N ILE A 74 0.03 14.83 5.37
CA ILE A 74 0.51 14.91 6.75
C ILE A 74 -0.50 14.32 7.73
N TYR A 75 -1.77 14.73 7.65
CA TYR A 75 -2.79 14.33 8.62
C TYR A 75 -3.30 12.90 8.45
N PRO A 76 -3.67 12.42 7.25
CA PRO A 76 -4.11 11.04 7.09
C PRO A 76 -2.95 10.05 7.25
N ASN A 77 -3.19 8.95 7.94
CA ASN A 77 -2.31 7.80 7.81
C ASN A 77 -2.38 7.25 6.38
N HIS A 78 -1.25 6.86 5.81
CA HIS A 78 -1.27 5.98 4.65
C HIS A 78 -1.77 4.59 5.07
N ALA A 79 -2.24 3.81 4.12
CA ALA A 79 -2.89 2.52 4.36
C ALA A 79 -1.99 1.53 5.14
N GLU A 80 -0.69 1.53 4.84
CA GLU A 80 0.32 0.69 5.49
C GLU A 80 0.44 1.03 6.98
N ARG A 81 0.58 2.31 7.30
CA ARG A 81 0.68 2.78 8.70
C ARG A 81 -0.62 2.58 9.45
N ASP A 82 -1.77 2.82 8.82
CA ASP A 82 -3.08 2.53 9.42
C ASP A 82 -3.20 1.04 9.76
N LEU A 83 -2.73 0.15 8.86
CA LEU A 83 -2.72 -1.29 9.07
C LEU A 83 -1.85 -1.68 10.27
N VAL A 84 -0.59 -1.22 10.29
CA VAL A 84 0.39 -1.52 11.38
C VAL A 84 -0.13 -0.99 12.72
N TYR A 85 -0.65 0.23 12.77
CA TYR A 85 -1.20 0.80 14.01
C TYR A 85 -2.46 0.07 14.49
N LYS A 86 -3.29 -0.40 13.56
CA LYS A 86 -4.46 -1.24 13.91
C LYS A 86 -4.02 -2.60 14.45
N ALA A 87 -2.98 -3.21 13.86
CA ALA A 87 -2.41 -4.47 14.36
C ALA A 87 -1.90 -4.28 15.79
N ALA A 88 -1.08 -3.26 16.03
CA ALA A 88 -0.57 -2.93 17.35
C ALA A 88 -1.69 -2.70 18.38
N ARG A 89 -2.72 -1.92 18.02
CA ARG A 89 -3.86 -1.63 18.89
C ARG A 89 -4.68 -2.86 19.24
N LYS A 90 -4.71 -3.87 18.34
CA LYS A 90 -5.47 -5.12 18.51
C LYS A 90 -4.62 -6.26 19.10
N GLY A 91 -3.32 -6.06 19.34
CA GLY A 91 -2.42 -7.11 19.77
C GLY A 91 -2.21 -8.21 18.73
N ILE A 92 -2.30 -7.86 17.43
CA ILE A 92 -2.05 -8.80 16.32
C ILE A 92 -0.57 -8.73 15.97
N ALA A 93 0.12 -9.86 16.08
CA ALA A 93 1.51 -9.98 15.63
C ALA A 93 1.58 -9.87 14.11
N THR A 94 2.55 -9.10 13.61
CA THR A 94 2.79 -8.86 12.18
C THR A 94 4.04 -9.55 11.66
N GLU A 95 4.87 -10.06 12.56
CA GLU A 95 6.12 -10.76 12.26
C GLU A 95 5.89 -11.95 11.33
N GLY A 96 6.65 -12.03 10.24
CA GLY A 96 6.58 -13.13 9.29
C GLY A 96 5.39 -13.07 8.32
N LEU A 97 4.50 -12.08 8.45
CA LEU A 97 3.31 -11.99 7.63
C LEU A 97 3.56 -11.24 6.30
N ALA A 98 2.56 -11.30 5.42
CA ALA A 98 2.57 -10.54 4.18
C ALA A 98 1.65 -9.31 4.25
N MET A 99 2.08 -8.22 3.60
CA MET A 99 1.24 -7.08 3.28
C MET A 99 0.88 -7.07 1.79
N VAL A 100 -0.37 -6.85 1.47
CA VAL A 100 -0.84 -6.67 0.09
C VAL A 100 -1.39 -5.26 -0.06
N MET A 101 -0.89 -4.52 -1.02
CA MET A 101 -1.32 -3.15 -1.31
C MET A 101 -1.14 -2.81 -2.80
N PRO A 102 -1.93 -1.88 -3.37
CA PRO A 102 -1.83 -1.60 -4.80
C PRO A 102 -0.53 -0.94 -5.23
N TRP A 103 0.08 -0.11 -4.39
CA TRP A 103 1.20 0.75 -4.73
C TRP A 103 2.45 0.42 -3.91
N LEU A 104 3.61 1.02 -4.26
CA LEU A 104 4.80 0.98 -3.42
C LEU A 104 4.67 1.97 -2.25
N PRO A 105 5.17 1.63 -1.06
CA PRO A 105 5.16 2.52 0.09
C PRO A 105 6.15 3.69 -0.09
N CYS A 106 5.86 4.84 0.51
CA CYS A 106 6.84 5.91 0.73
C CYS A 106 7.84 5.50 1.84
N ILE A 107 8.94 6.23 2.01
CA ILE A 107 9.97 5.89 3.02
C ILE A 107 9.39 5.71 4.44
N PRO A 108 8.54 6.62 4.98
CA PRO A 108 7.94 6.41 6.30
C PRO A 108 7.09 5.15 6.41
N CYS A 109 6.44 4.74 5.31
CA CYS A 109 5.64 3.52 5.27
C CYS A 109 6.53 2.27 5.12
N ALA A 110 7.60 2.33 4.34
CA ALA A 110 8.59 1.26 4.25
C ALA A 110 9.22 0.98 5.63
N ASN A 111 9.58 2.04 6.37
CA ASN A 111 10.05 1.91 7.76
C ASN A 111 9.03 1.19 8.65
N ALA A 112 7.73 1.51 8.51
CA ALA A 112 6.68 0.82 9.27
C ALA A 112 6.56 -0.66 8.89
N VAL A 113 6.64 -1.00 7.60
CA VAL A 113 6.65 -2.38 7.09
C VAL A 113 7.82 -3.17 7.67
N ILE A 114 9.04 -2.64 7.55
CA ILE A 114 10.26 -3.26 8.05
C ILE A 114 10.19 -3.44 9.58
N SER A 115 9.90 -2.36 10.31
CA SER A 115 9.92 -2.36 11.78
C SER A 115 8.81 -3.21 12.40
N SER A 116 7.77 -3.54 11.65
CA SER A 116 6.69 -4.43 12.08
C SER A 116 6.95 -5.91 11.78
N GLY A 117 8.10 -6.27 11.20
CA GLY A 117 8.47 -7.64 10.89
C GLY A 117 7.71 -8.25 9.72
N ILE A 118 7.08 -7.44 8.85
CA ILE A 118 6.45 -7.92 7.63
C ILE A 118 7.54 -8.36 6.65
N GLU A 119 7.50 -9.62 6.23
CA GLU A 119 8.53 -10.23 5.38
C GLU A 119 8.23 -10.20 3.89
N LYS A 120 6.97 -9.96 3.52
CA LYS A 120 6.54 -9.98 2.14
C LYS A 120 5.61 -8.80 1.83
N LEU A 121 5.89 -8.12 0.73
CA LEU A 121 5.02 -7.08 0.17
C LEU A 121 4.54 -7.51 -1.21
N VAL A 122 3.22 -7.54 -1.42
CA VAL A 122 2.62 -7.78 -2.74
C VAL A 122 2.01 -6.47 -3.24
N VAL A 123 2.41 -6.06 -4.46
CA VAL A 123 1.99 -4.80 -5.09
C VAL A 123 1.45 -5.04 -6.50
N HIS A 124 0.81 -4.01 -7.09
CA HIS A 124 0.28 -4.09 -8.44
C HIS A 124 1.15 -3.31 -9.43
N LYS A 125 1.73 -3.98 -10.40
CA LYS A 125 2.62 -3.40 -11.43
C LYS A 125 1.98 -2.22 -12.14
N GLN A 126 0.71 -2.34 -12.56
CA GLN A 126 0.01 -1.28 -13.28
C GLN A 126 -0.17 0.00 -12.45
N MET A 127 -0.33 -0.12 -11.13
CA MET A 127 -0.37 1.02 -10.23
C MET A 127 0.99 1.70 -10.10
N ILE A 128 2.06 0.92 -10.00
CA ILE A 128 3.44 1.45 -9.92
C ILE A 128 3.80 2.22 -11.19
N LEU A 129 3.43 1.71 -12.37
CA LEU A 129 3.68 2.39 -13.66
C LEU A 129 3.03 3.78 -13.73
N ARG A 130 1.96 4.04 -12.99
CA ARG A 130 1.24 5.32 -12.91
C ARG A 130 1.84 6.31 -11.91
N THR A 131 2.96 5.96 -11.27
CA THR A 131 3.63 6.85 -10.32
C THR A 131 4.11 8.13 -10.97
N ASP A 132 3.67 9.29 -10.45
CA ASP A 132 4.15 10.60 -10.87
C ASP A 132 5.66 10.73 -10.71
N LYS A 133 6.31 11.46 -11.62
CA LYS A 133 7.77 11.66 -11.63
C LYS A 133 8.32 12.13 -10.28
N LYS A 134 7.61 13.02 -9.59
CA LYS A 134 8.01 13.59 -8.31
C LYS A 134 8.14 12.58 -7.16
N TRP A 135 7.48 11.41 -7.27
CA TRP A 135 7.53 10.37 -6.25
C TRP A 135 8.47 9.21 -6.58
N GLN A 136 8.98 9.16 -7.82
CA GLN A 136 9.73 7.99 -8.29
C GLN A 136 11.04 7.77 -7.56
N GLU A 137 11.73 8.84 -7.16
CA GLU A 137 12.98 8.77 -6.39
C GLU A 137 12.71 8.21 -4.99
N GLU A 138 11.77 8.79 -4.26
CA GLU A 138 11.39 8.32 -2.93
C GLU A 138 10.97 6.85 -2.92
N LEU A 139 10.20 6.42 -3.94
CA LEU A 139 9.77 5.01 -4.03
C LEU A 139 10.92 4.06 -4.38
N ARG A 140 11.94 4.50 -5.12
CA ARG A 140 13.17 3.70 -5.32
C ARG A 140 13.91 3.51 -4.02
N ASP A 141 14.12 4.59 -3.27
CA ASP A 141 14.80 4.53 -1.97
C ASP A 141 14.03 3.63 -0.99
N ALA A 142 12.70 3.72 -0.99
CA ALA A 142 11.85 2.85 -0.17
C ALA A 142 11.99 1.37 -0.55
N VAL A 143 12.06 1.05 -1.85
CA VAL A 143 12.31 -0.33 -2.32
C VAL A 143 13.69 -0.78 -1.88
N GLN A 144 14.71 0.05 -2.02
CA GLN A 144 16.07 -0.28 -1.64
C GLN A 144 16.19 -0.62 -0.14
N ILE A 145 15.65 0.22 0.75
CA ILE A 145 15.73 -0.08 2.20
C ILE A 145 14.93 -1.32 2.60
N MET A 146 13.83 -1.62 1.91
CA MET A 146 13.08 -2.87 2.13
C MET A 146 13.86 -4.10 1.66
N GLU A 147 14.56 -4.02 0.51
CA GLU A 147 15.44 -5.08 0.02
C GLU A 147 16.60 -5.32 0.99
N GLU A 148 17.29 -4.27 1.45
CA GLU A 148 18.35 -4.33 2.46
C GLU A 148 17.88 -4.99 3.77
N ALA A 149 16.62 -4.77 4.15
CA ALA A 149 15.99 -5.37 5.33
C ALA A 149 15.47 -6.81 5.09
N GLY A 150 15.59 -7.36 3.86
CA GLY A 150 15.15 -8.69 3.51
C GLY A 150 13.65 -8.83 3.21
N VAL A 151 12.91 -7.72 3.04
CA VAL A 151 11.50 -7.77 2.66
C VAL A 151 11.38 -8.19 1.19
N LYS A 152 10.71 -9.32 0.94
CA LYS A 152 10.45 -9.81 -0.41
C LYS A 152 9.34 -9.01 -1.08
N ILE A 153 9.63 -8.35 -2.21
CA ILE A 153 8.64 -7.55 -2.95
C ILE A 153 8.20 -8.30 -4.20
N ILE A 154 6.89 -8.52 -4.34
CA ILE A 154 6.28 -9.21 -5.48
C ILE A 154 5.31 -8.25 -6.17
N ALA A 155 5.56 -7.94 -7.44
CA ALA A 155 4.67 -7.16 -8.27
C ALA A 155 3.78 -8.09 -9.12
N TYR A 156 2.48 -8.08 -8.86
CA TYR A 156 1.51 -8.77 -9.71
C TYR A 156 1.46 -8.09 -11.09
N ASP A 157 1.69 -8.86 -12.15
CA ASP A 157 1.75 -8.41 -13.54
C ASP A 157 0.53 -8.90 -14.33
N GLY A 158 -0.59 -8.22 -14.21
CA GLY A 158 -1.83 -8.54 -14.92
C GLY A 158 -2.96 -7.60 -14.53
N MET A 159 -4.11 -7.78 -15.18
CA MET A 159 -5.35 -7.09 -14.80
C MET A 159 -5.92 -7.71 -13.54
N VAL A 160 -6.29 -6.86 -12.59
CA VAL A 160 -6.92 -7.29 -11.32
C VAL A 160 -8.43 -7.43 -11.49
N GLY A 161 -9.02 -6.64 -12.38
CA GLY A 161 -10.48 -6.59 -12.58
C GLY A 161 -11.19 -5.85 -11.44
N ALA A 162 -10.64 -4.72 -11.03
CA ALA A 162 -11.19 -3.84 -10.01
C ALA A 162 -11.16 -2.37 -10.48
N LYS A 163 -11.96 -1.52 -9.85
CA LYS A 163 -11.85 -0.08 -10.03
C LYS A 163 -10.82 0.49 -9.05
N ALA A 164 -10.01 1.42 -9.52
CA ALA A 164 -9.07 2.16 -8.70
C ALA A 164 -9.35 3.66 -8.84
N TYR A 165 -9.10 4.41 -7.76
CA TYR A 165 -9.21 5.87 -7.75
C TYR A 165 -7.86 6.48 -7.39
N MET A 166 -7.25 7.18 -8.35
CA MET A 166 -5.93 7.77 -8.21
C MET A 166 -5.88 9.10 -8.96
N HIS A 167 -5.27 10.12 -8.35
CA HIS A 167 -5.16 11.48 -8.90
C HIS A 167 -6.53 12.05 -9.31
N SER A 168 -7.56 11.81 -8.48
CA SER A 168 -8.94 12.23 -8.71
C SER A 168 -9.58 11.64 -9.98
N THR A 169 -9.07 10.49 -10.44
CA THR A 169 -9.57 9.79 -11.64
C THR A 169 -9.74 8.30 -11.36
N HIS A 170 -10.83 7.73 -11.85
CA HIS A 170 -11.04 6.28 -11.86
C HIS A 170 -10.33 5.63 -13.05
N TRP A 171 -9.84 4.41 -12.84
CA TRP A 171 -9.30 3.56 -13.88
C TRP A 171 -9.53 2.08 -13.58
N ASP A 172 -9.44 1.22 -14.61
CA ASP A 172 -9.57 -0.23 -14.49
C ASP A 172 -8.20 -0.85 -14.16
N ALA A 173 -8.11 -1.45 -12.96
CA ALA A 173 -6.90 -2.03 -12.40
C ALA A 173 -6.74 -3.53 -12.76
#